data_7181fa7ce1a9f2f89b295ba1968d15ae
#
_entry.id   7181fa7ce1a9f2f89b295ba1968d15ae
#
_cell.length_a   1.000
_cell.length_b   1.000
_cell.length_c   1.000
_cell.angle_alpha   90.00
_cell.angle_beta   90.00
_cell.angle_gamma   90.00
#
_symmetry.space_group_name_H-M   'P 1'
#
loop_
_entity.id
_entity.type
_entity.pdbx_description
1 polymer ?
#
loop_
_entity_poly.entity_id
_entity_poly.type
_entity_poly.pdbx_seq_one_letter_code
_entity_poly.pdbx_strand_id
1 'polypeptide(L)'
;MVKSQTLDRTFSALSDPTRRDILERLTTGPASASELARPIGISLPGVLKHIRILEEANLVITEKRGRTRECRVGPEPMEDVTRWIERYREQWERQLDRLEVIIERKKGEATWHTK
;
A
#
# COMPACT_ATOMS: atom_id res chain seq x y z
N MET A 1 7.83 -1.02 18.68
CA MET A 1 8.05 -2.45 18.37
C MET A 1 6.85 -3.04 17.67
N VAL A 2 5.70 -3.10 18.34
CA VAL A 2 4.49 -3.63 17.73
C VAL A 2 4.11 -2.85 16.48
N LYS A 3 4.24 -1.54 16.51
CA LYS A 3 3.96 -0.67 15.37
C LYS A 3 4.88 -0.95 14.18
N SER A 4 6.15 -1.24 14.44
CA SER A 4 7.09 -1.58 13.37
C SER A 4 6.70 -2.86 12.67
N GLN A 5 6.28 -3.88 13.42
CA GLN A 5 5.83 -5.15 12.84
C GLN A 5 4.57 -4.96 12.00
N THR A 6 3.65 -4.14 12.48
CA THR A 6 2.42 -3.83 11.73
C THR A 6 2.75 -3.12 10.42
N LEU A 7 3.63 -2.14 10.48
CA LEU A 7 4.07 -1.43 9.29
C LEU A 7 4.76 -2.35 8.29
N ASP A 8 5.65 -3.20 8.78
CA ASP A 8 6.39 -4.14 7.95
C ASP A 8 5.46 -5.09 7.22
N ARG A 9 4.47 -5.64 7.93
CA ARG A 9 3.49 -6.54 7.35
C ARG A 9 2.63 -5.84 6.29
N THR A 10 2.22 -4.62 6.59
CA THR A 10 1.41 -3.86 5.67
C THR A 10 2.18 -3.52 4.40
N PHE A 11 3.39 -3.00 4.53
CA PHE A 11 4.21 -2.69 3.37
C PHE A 11 4.56 -3.94 2.57
N SER A 12 4.88 -5.04 3.25
CA SER A 12 5.16 -6.30 2.59
C SER A 12 3.95 -6.78 1.79
N ALA A 13 2.77 -6.74 2.40
CA ALA A 13 1.54 -7.14 1.71
C ALA A 13 1.26 -6.26 0.50
N LEU A 14 1.52 -4.97 0.60
CA LEU A 14 1.27 -4.01 -0.48
C LEU A 14 2.37 -3.99 -1.54
N SER A 15 3.47 -4.70 -1.33
CA SER A 15 4.58 -4.70 -2.28
C SER A 15 4.30 -5.51 -3.54
N ASP A 16 3.29 -6.34 -3.54
CA ASP A 16 2.93 -7.19 -4.67
C ASP A 16 1.77 -6.58 -5.47
N PRO A 17 1.91 -6.45 -6.80
CA PRO A 17 0.85 -5.84 -7.61
C PRO A 17 -0.46 -6.62 -7.61
N THR A 18 -0.40 -7.94 -7.55
CA THR A 18 -1.62 -8.77 -7.49
C THR A 18 -2.39 -8.48 -6.22
N ARG A 19 -1.69 -8.36 -5.10
CA ARG A 19 -2.34 -8.04 -3.84
C ARG A 19 -2.94 -6.65 -3.83
N ARG A 20 -2.27 -5.68 -4.46
CA ARG A 20 -2.85 -4.34 -4.61
C ARG A 20 -4.11 -4.37 -5.46
N ASP A 21 -4.12 -5.16 -6.53
CA ASP A 21 -5.30 -5.33 -7.39
C ASP A 21 -6.47 -5.92 -6.61
N ILE A 22 -6.20 -6.92 -5.78
CA ILE A 22 -7.22 -7.51 -4.91
C ILE A 22 -7.82 -6.47 -3.99
N LEU A 23 -6.98 -5.69 -3.33
CA LEU A 23 -7.45 -4.64 -2.42
C LEU A 23 -8.28 -3.59 -3.15
N GLU A 24 -7.81 -3.16 -4.29
CA GLU A 24 -8.51 -2.18 -5.11
C GLU A 24 -9.90 -2.68 -5.49
N ARG A 25 -10.00 -3.94 -5.92
CA ARG A 25 -11.29 -4.54 -6.25
C ARG A 25 -12.21 -4.57 -5.02
N LEU A 26 -11.67 -4.87 -3.85
CA LEU A 26 -12.46 -4.97 -2.63
C LEU A 26 -12.97 -3.61 -2.13
N THR A 27 -12.36 -2.52 -2.57
CA THR A 27 -12.88 -1.18 -2.22
C THR A 27 -14.24 -0.92 -2.84
N THR A 28 -14.61 -1.65 -3.89
CA THR A 28 -15.92 -1.50 -4.53
C THR A 28 -16.99 -2.39 -3.89
N GLY A 29 -16.61 -3.27 -2.99
CA GLY A 29 -17.52 -4.15 -2.28
C GLY A 29 -16.92 -5.53 -2.06
N PRO A 30 -17.55 -6.34 -1.22
CA PRO A 30 -17.08 -7.70 -0.97
C PRO A 30 -17.05 -8.55 -2.23
N ALA A 31 -16.18 -9.53 -2.26
CA ALA A 31 -16.06 -10.47 -3.36
C ALA A 31 -15.58 -11.81 -2.84
N SER A 32 -15.99 -12.88 -3.52
CA SER A 32 -15.48 -14.23 -3.20
C SER A 32 -14.06 -14.37 -3.76
N ALA A 33 -13.33 -15.35 -3.22
CA ALA A 33 -12.00 -15.66 -3.73
C ALA A 33 -12.04 -16.00 -5.24
N SER A 34 -13.07 -16.73 -5.68
CA SER A 34 -13.23 -17.06 -7.09
C SER A 34 -13.46 -15.83 -7.95
N GLU A 35 -14.26 -14.90 -7.47
CA GLU A 35 -14.49 -13.64 -8.16
C GLU A 35 -13.23 -12.78 -8.26
N LEU A 36 -12.38 -12.88 -7.26
CA LEU A 36 -11.09 -12.18 -7.28
C LEU A 36 -10.08 -12.84 -8.24
N ALA A 37 -10.09 -14.18 -8.28
CA ALA A 37 -9.14 -14.93 -9.11
C ALA A 37 -9.41 -14.75 -10.60
N ARG A 38 -10.66 -14.68 -10.99
CA ARG A 38 -11.06 -14.71 -12.39
C ARG A 38 -10.49 -13.54 -13.21
N PRO A 39 -10.69 -12.28 -12.83
CA PRO A 39 -10.15 -11.18 -13.62
C PRO A 39 -8.62 -11.11 -13.62
N ILE A 40 -7.99 -11.60 -12.56
CA ILE A 40 -6.54 -11.57 -12.43
C ILE A 40 -5.89 -12.66 -13.28
N GLY A 41 -6.63 -13.74 -13.55
CA GLY A 41 -6.14 -14.83 -14.36
C GLY A 41 -5.22 -15.79 -13.64
N ILE A 42 -5.34 -15.88 -12.32
CA ILE A 42 -4.55 -16.84 -11.52
C ILE A 42 -5.45 -17.92 -10.96
N SER A 43 -4.84 -19.00 -10.50
CA SER A 43 -5.58 -20.13 -9.93
C SER A 43 -6.19 -19.76 -8.59
N LEU A 44 -7.22 -20.48 -8.19
CA LEU A 44 -7.84 -20.30 -6.87
C LEU A 44 -6.83 -20.49 -5.74
N PRO A 45 -5.99 -21.56 -5.73
CA PRO A 45 -4.94 -21.66 -4.71
C PRO A 45 -3.99 -20.45 -4.68
N GLY A 46 -3.67 -19.90 -5.84
CA GLY A 46 -2.83 -18.72 -5.94
C GLY A 46 -3.45 -17.49 -5.29
N VAL A 47 -4.73 -17.23 -5.59
CA VAL A 47 -5.42 -16.10 -4.99
C VAL A 47 -5.61 -16.29 -3.49
N LEU A 48 -5.88 -17.51 -3.04
CA LEU A 48 -6.03 -17.81 -1.62
C LEU A 48 -4.74 -17.53 -0.85
N LYS A 49 -3.59 -17.79 -1.45
CA LYS A 49 -2.31 -17.46 -0.85
C LYS A 49 -2.14 -15.94 -0.67
N HIS A 50 -2.49 -15.19 -1.69
CA HIS A 50 -2.44 -13.72 -1.60
C HIS A 50 -3.41 -13.18 -0.55
N ILE A 51 -4.61 -13.74 -0.50
CA ILE A 51 -5.62 -13.36 0.49
C ILE A 51 -5.11 -13.62 1.91
N ARG A 52 -4.45 -14.77 2.12
CA ARG A 52 -3.89 -15.09 3.43
C ARG A 52 -2.86 -14.04 3.89
N ILE A 53 -1.98 -13.63 2.99
CA ILE A 53 -0.99 -12.60 3.30
C ILE A 53 -1.68 -11.28 3.66
N LEU A 54 -2.71 -10.92 2.92
CA LEU A 54 -3.50 -9.71 3.20
C LEU A 54 -4.25 -9.82 4.53
N GLU A 55 -4.77 -11.00 4.85
CA GLU A 55 -5.43 -11.27 6.13
C GLU A 55 -4.46 -11.11 7.31
N GLU A 56 -3.27 -11.67 7.16
CA GLU A 56 -2.24 -11.59 8.20
C GLU A 56 -1.81 -10.15 8.46
N ALA A 57 -1.91 -9.30 7.45
CA ALA A 57 -1.65 -7.87 7.58
C ALA A 57 -2.89 -7.07 8.00
N ASN A 58 -4.00 -7.75 8.25
CA ASN A 58 -5.30 -7.14 8.61
C ASN A 58 -5.85 -6.20 7.53
N LEU A 59 -5.38 -6.33 6.32
CA LEU A 59 -5.89 -5.55 5.19
C LEU A 59 -7.18 -6.13 4.61
N VAL A 60 -7.41 -7.40 4.84
CA VAL A 60 -8.58 -8.12 4.37
C VAL A 60 -9.16 -8.95 5.51
N ILE A 61 -10.47 -8.99 5.58
CA ILE A 61 -11.20 -9.90 6.45
C ILE A 61 -11.90 -10.91 5.56
N THR A 62 -11.87 -12.17 5.94
CA THR A 62 -12.59 -13.20 5.21
C THR A 62 -13.60 -13.88 6.11
N GLU A 63 -14.69 -14.29 5.51
CA GLU A 63 -15.77 -14.97 6.21
C GLU A 63 -16.25 -16.12 5.34
N LYS A 64 -16.32 -17.30 5.91
CA LYS A 64 -16.81 -18.47 5.20
C LYS A 64 -18.33 -18.45 5.18
N ARG A 65 -18.92 -18.45 4.00
CA ARG A 65 -20.37 -18.52 3.80
C ARG A 65 -20.68 -19.73 2.93
N GLY A 66 -21.14 -20.80 3.54
CA GLY A 66 -21.37 -22.05 2.81
C GLY A 66 -20.08 -22.59 2.24
N ARG A 67 -20.02 -22.73 0.93
CA ARG A 67 -18.82 -23.23 0.23
C ARG A 67 -17.91 -22.13 -0.27
N THR A 68 -18.31 -20.89 -0.07
CA THR A 68 -17.53 -19.75 -0.56
C THR A 68 -16.88 -19.01 0.60
N ARG A 69 -15.74 -18.39 0.29
CA ARG A 69 -15.06 -17.50 1.22
C ARG A 69 -15.24 -16.07 0.71
N GLU A 70 -15.99 -15.30 1.44
CA GLU A 70 -16.21 -13.90 1.11
C GLU A 70 -15.10 -13.05 1.70
N CYS A 71 -14.54 -12.18 0.90
CA CYS A 71 -13.48 -11.27 1.30
C CYS A 71 -13.99 -9.85 1.30
N ARG A 72 -13.54 -9.07 2.26
CA ARG A 72 -13.84 -7.65 2.34
C ARG A 72 -12.66 -6.89 2.92
N VAL A 73 -12.63 -5.59 2.70
CA VAL A 73 -11.56 -4.74 3.20
C VAL A 73 -11.54 -4.80 4.73
N GLY A 74 -10.36 -4.96 5.29
CA GLY A 74 -10.17 -4.97 6.74
C GLY A 74 -10.22 -3.55 7.31
N PRO A 75 -10.60 -3.41 8.60
CA PRO A 75 -10.94 -2.10 9.16
C PRO A 75 -9.75 -1.21 9.51
N GLU A 76 -8.51 -1.70 9.51
CA GLU A 76 -7.62 -0.99 10.37
C GLU A 76 -6.20 -0.60 10.03
N PRO A 77 -5.50 -1.29 9.22
CA PRO A 77 -4.05 -1.08 9.20
C PRO A 77 -3.58 0.14 8.45
N MET A 78 -4.46 0.78 7.69
CA MET A 78 -4.04 1.93 6.88
C MET A 78 -3.75 3.17 7.70
N GLU A 79 -4.27 3.24 8.91
CA GLU A 79 -4.07 4.39 9.78
C GLU A 79 -2.61 4.60 10.16
N ASP A 80 -1.94 3.53 10.59
CA ASP A 80 -0.53 3.59 10.95
C ASP A 80 0.36 3.87 9.73
N VAL A 81 0.03 3.25 8.61
CA VAL A 81 0.74 3.45 7.35
C VAL A 81 0.58 4.89 6.87
N THR A 82 -0.63 5.39 6.89
CA THR A 82 -0.93 6.76 6.49
C THR A 82 -0.18 7.76 7.37
N ARG A 83 -0.18 7.50 8.66
CA ARG A 83 0.53 8.35 9.62
C ARG A 83 2.02 8.36 9.38
N TRP A 84 2.59 7.21 9.09
CA TRP A 84 4.00 7.09 8.76
C TRP A 84 4.33 7.81 7.47
N ILE A 85 3.52 7.62 6.43
CA ILE A 85 3.70 8.25 5.13
C ILE A 85 3.63 9.77 5.25
N GLU A 86 2.65 10.27 5.98
CA GLU A 86 2.49 11.71 6.16
C GLU A 86 3.67 12.33 6.92
N ARG A 87 4.15 11.63 7.94
CA ARG A 87 5.31 12.09 8.70
C ARG A 87 6.56 12.13 7.82
N TYR A 88 6.78 11.09 7.02
CA TYR A 88 7.88 11.03 6.08
C TYR A 88 7.75 12.13 5.01
N ARG A 89 6.54 12.31 4.51
CA ARG A 89 6.25 13.33 3.51
C ARG A 89 6.58 14.73 4.02
N GLU A 90 6.18 15.05 5.25
CA GLU A 90 6.49 16.34 5.85
C GLU A 90 7.99 16.58 5.97
N GLN A 91 8.72 15.57 6.42
CA GLN A 91 10.18 15.66 6.54
C GLN A 91 10.82 15.82 5.16
N TRP A 92 10.31 15.08 4.19
CA TRP A 92 10.81 15.13 2.82
C TRP A 92 10.56 16.49 2.19
N GLU A 93 9.40 17.05 2.39
CA GLU A 93 9.05 18.38 1.90
C GLU A 93 9.95 19.45 2.51
N ARG A 94 10.25 19.35 3.79
CA ARG A 94 11.20 20.26 4.44
C ARG A 94 12.59 20.18 3.81
N GLN A 95 13.04 18.98 3.51
CA GLN A 95 14.33 18.79 2.86
C GLN A 95 14.31 19.30 1.43
N LEU A 96 13.21 19.13 0.74
CA LEU A 96 13.04 19.68 -0.61
C LEU A 96 13.07 21.20 -0.59
N ASP A 97 12.42 21.82 0.37
CA ASP A 97 12.44 23.26 0.53
C ASP A 97 13.86 23.77 0.75
N ARG A 98 14.62 23.09 1.59
CA ARG A 98 16.03 23.43 1.81
C ARG A 98 16.84 23.25 0.54
N LEU A 99 16.60 22.16 -0.18
CA LEU A 99 17.29 21.89 -1.43
C LEU A 99 16.94 22.92 -2.48
N GLU A 100 15.68 23.32 -2.55
CA GLU A 100 15.21 24.34 -3.45
C GLU A 100 15.91 25.68 -3.19
N VAL A 101 16.01 26.06 -1.93
CA VAL A 101 16.73 27.27 -1.55
C VAL A 101 18.22 27.18 -1.97
N ILE A 102 18.83 26.03 -1.74
CA ILE A 102 20.22 25.81 -2.12
C ILE A 102 20.39 25.87 -3.64
N ILE A 103 19.49 25.25 -4.37
CA ILE A 103 19.51 25.25 -5.83
C ILE A 103 19.34 26.66 -6.37
N GLU A 104 18.40 27.42 -5.84
CA GLU A 104 18.18 28.79 -6.25
C GLU A 104 19.39 29.68 -5.97
N ARG A 105 20.01 29.49 -4.79
CA ARG A 105 21.24 30.18 -4.45
C ARG A 105 22.34 29.88 -5.45
N LYS A 106 22.53 28.58 -5.76
CA LYS A 106 23.53 28.14 -6.73
C LYS A 106 23.22 28.61 -8.13
N LYS A 107 21.96 28.66 -8.51
CA LYS A 107 21.55 29.23 -9.78
C LYS A 107 21.91 30.72 -9.86
N GLY A 108 21.63 31.43 -8.78
CA GLY A 108 22.02 32.85 -8.71
C GLY A 108 23.51 33.03 -8.83
N GLU A 109 24.29 32.18 -8.20
CA GLU A 109 25.74 32.20 -8.26
C GLU A 109 26.29 31.74 -9.60
N ALA A 110 25.59 30.87 -10.28
CA ALA A 110 26.05 30.21 -11.49
C ALA A 110 25.46 30.78 -12.77
N THR A 111 24.57 31.76 -12.68
CA THR A 111 23.94 32.37 -13.86
C THR A 111 24.91 32.91 -14.87
N TRP A 112 26.01 33.39 -14.38
CA TRP A 112 27.05 33.91 -15.23
C TRP A 112 27.90 32.86 -15.91
N HIS A 113 27.73 31.58 -15.50
CA HIS A 113 28.39 30.43 -16.12
C HIS A 113 27.59 29.90 -17.27
N THR A 114 26.27 29.91 -17.13
CA THR A 114 25.38 29.30 -18.11
C THR A 114 25.17 30.26 -19.26
N LYS A 115 25.74 29.94 -20.34
CA LYS A 115 25.55 30.71 -21.55
C LYS A 115 25.16 29.88 -22.73
#